data_e1cfa736a8e4697a285e40dfb15fc346
#
_entry.id   e1cfa736a8e4697a285e40dfb15fc346
#
_cell.length_a   1.000
_cell.length_b   1.000
_cell.length_c   1.000
_cell.angle_alpha   90.00
_cell.angle_beta   90.00
_cell.angle_gamma   90.00
#
_symmetry.space_group_name_H-M   'P 1'
#
loop_
_entity.id
_entity.type
_entity.pdbx_description
1 polymer ?
#
loop_
_entity_poly.entity_id
_entity_poly.type
_entity_poly.pdbx_seq_one_letter_code
_entity_poly.pdbx_strand_id
1 'polypeptide(L)'
;MKVEYFKEYSVNLSRDMEFKVFGHSGRLVLVFPSQDGRFYDYENNGMVEAASDFINSGKIQLFCCDSNDINSWSSTSPDNRWRISEQESYFHYICDELVPRISAISPEASNGILTTGCSMGASHALNFFLRRPDIFSGCLCLSGVYQASFFFNDYMDELVYANSPINYIEGMPYDHPYVEAYRHKDIILCVGQGAYEEPMIRDTAKMKELFAYKNIPAWIDFWGNDVNHDWPWWRVQLPYYLSHLCL
;
A
#
# COMPACT_ATOMS: atom_id res chain seq x y z
N MET A 1 16.95 -6.83 -16.31
CA MET A 1 15.92 -5.90 -15.77
C MET A 1 16.33 -4.46 -16.05
N LYS A 2 15.44 -3.63 -16.63
CA LYS A 2 15.65 -2.19 -16.77
C LYS A 2 15.45 -1.54 -15.40
N VAL A 3 16.31 -0.60 -15.02
CA VAL A 3 16.22 0.16 -13.76
C VAL A 3 16.39 1.63 -14.07
N GLU A 4 15.49 2.46 -13.55
CA GLU A 4 15.55 3.92 -13.69
C GLU A 4 15.37 4.56 -12.31
N TYR A 5 16.06 5.67 -12.08
CA TYR A 5 15.98 6.42 -10.83
C TYR A 5 15.58 7.86 -11.13
N PHE A 6 14.70 8.38 -10.29
CA PHE A 6 14.15 9.71 -10.37
C PHE A 6 14.26 10.43 -9.04
N LYS A 7 14.56 11.72 -9.10
CA LYS A 7 14.54 12.64 -7.97
C LYS A 7 13.88 13.92 -8.43
N GLU A 8 12.72 14.22 -7.88
CA GLU A 8 11.87 15.32 -8.33
C GLU A 8 11.34 16.11 -7.12
N TYR A 9 11.24 17.42 -7.24
CA TYR A 9 10.73 18.27 -6.17
C TYR A 9 9.21 18.10 -6.05
N SER A 10 8.74 17.78 -4.83
CA SER A 10 7.32 17.74 -4.51
C SER A 10 6.86 19.07 -3.94
N VAL A 11 5.82 19.63 -4.54
CA VAL A 11 5.16 20.84 -4.05
C VAL A 11 4.38 20.55 -2.77
N ASN A 12 3.69 19.40 -2.71
CA ASN A 12 2.90 19.02 -1.55
C ASN A 12 3.75 18.76 -0.29
N LEU A 13 4.96 18.22 -0.46
CA LEU A 13 5.88 17.93 0.65
C LEU A 13 6.99 18.96 0.83
N SER A 14 7.08 19.96 -0.08
CA SER A 14 8.09 21.02 -0.07
C SER A 14 9.54 20.51 0.02
N ARG A 15 9.81 19.36 -0.61
CA ARG A 15 11.13 18.71 -0.64
C ARG A 15 11.29 17.82 -1.86
N ASP A 16 12.54 17.43 -2.14
CA ASP A 16 12.81 16.40 -3.14
C ASP A 16 12.27 15.03 -2.65
N MET A 17 11.57 14.35 -3.55
CA MET A 17 11.11 12.98 -3.38
C MET A 17 11.79 12.10 -4.42
N GLU A 18 12.05 10.86 -4.05
CA GLU A 18 12.80 9.93 -4.88
C GLU A 18 11.97 8.67 -5.17
N PHE A 19 12.13 8.11 -6.36
CA PHE A 19 11.55 6.82 -6.68
C PHE A 19 12.43 6.06 -7.70
N LYS A 20 12.32 4.73 -7.67
CA LYS A 20 12.94 3.83 -8.65
C LYS A 20 11.89 3.07 -9.43
N VAL A 21 12.19 2.83 -10.69
CA VAL A 21 11.36 2.02 -11.59
C VAL A 21 12.14 0.77 -11.98
N PHE A 22 11.51 -0.40 -11.82
CA PHE A 22 12.07 -1.69 -12.22
C PHE A 22 11.17 -2.34 -13.26
N GLY A 23 11.72 -2.70 -14.40
CA GLY A 23 10.97 -3.26 -15.53
C GLY A 23 10.76 -2.28 -16.67
N HIS A 24 9.93 -2.67 -17.65
CA HIS A 24 9.77 -1.93 -18.90
C HIS A 24 8.35 -1.97 -19.47
N SER A 25 7.48 -2.84 -18.94
CA SER A 25 6.10 -3.02 -19.40
C SER A 25 5.30 -3.85 -18.40
N GLY A 26 4.02 -4.04 -18.67
CA GLY A 26 3.09 -4.86 -17.92
C GLY A 26 2.26 -4.06 -16.91
N ARG A 27 1.59 -4.76 -16.00
CA ARG A 27 0.76 -4.12 -14.96
C ARG A 27 1.63 -3.24 -14.06
N LEU A 28 1.22 -1.99 -13.90
CA LEU A 28 1.94 -1.06 -13.04
C LEU A 28 1.66 -1.36 -11.56
N VAL A 29 2.72 -1.40 -10.78
CA VAL A 29 2.67 -1.69 -9.35
C VAL A 29 3.36 -0.57 -8.59
N LEU A 30 2.60 0.21 -7.84
CA LEU A 30 3.14 1.21 -6.92
C LEU A 30 3.48 0.54 -5.59
N VAL A 31 4.75 0.60 -5.22
CA VAL A 31 5.31 -0.04 -4.04
C VAL A 31 5.55 1.02 -2.96
N PHE A 32 4.84 0.90 -1.85
CA PHE A 32 5.09 1.68 -0.64
C PHE A 32 6.14 0.95 0.22
N PRO A 33 7.16 1.65 0.74
CA PRO A 33 8.17 1.04 1.60
C PRO A 33 7.60 0.66 2.98
N SER A 34 8.33 -0.14 3.75
CA SER A 34 8.03 -0.38 5.15
C SER A 34 8.21 0.89 5.99
N GLN A 35 7.87 0.85 7.29
CA GLN A 35 7.95 2.02 8.16
C GLN A 35 9.31 2.70 8.08
N ASP A 36 9.31 4.00 7.85
CA ASP A 36 10.50 4.85 7.67
C ASP A 36 11.42 4.43 6.51
N GLY A 37 10.97 3.49 5.68
CA GLY A 37 11.70 3.01 4.51
C GLY A 37 11.74 4.06 3.40
N ARG A 38 12.64 3.82 2.44
CA ARG A 38 12.87 4.67 1.28
C ARG A 38 12.59 3.89 -0.01
N PHE A 39 12.61 4.58 -1.12
CA PHE A 39 12.42 4.03 -2.47
C PHE A 39 13.29 2.80 -2.82
N TYR A 40 14.35 2.54 -2.08
CA TYR A 40 15.24 1.38 -2.24
C TYR A 40 14.96 0.24 -1.25
N ASP A 41 13.93 0.37 -0.40
CA ASP A 41 13.61 -0.60 0.66
C ASP A 41 13.32 -2.00 0.09
N TYR A 42 12.46 -2.09 -0.92
CA TYR A 42 12.16 -3.35 -1.61
C TYR A 42 13.39 -3.98 -2.29
N GLU A 43 14.25 -3.15 -2.92
CA GLU A 43 15.47 -3.61 -3.56
C GLU A 43 16.45 -4.20 -2.51
N ASN A 44 16.72 -3.41 -1.46
CA ASN A 44 17.70 -3.79 -0.43
C ASN A 44 17.28 -5.03 0.37
N ASN A 45 15.98 -5.30 0.47
CA ASN A 45 15.44 -6.45 1.19
C ASN A 45 15.11 -7.64 0.25
N GLY A 46 15.54 -7.61 -1.01
CA GLY A 46 15.43 -8.72 -1.94
C GLY A 46 14.03 -8.94 -2.53
N MET A 47 13.09 -8.00 -2.34
CA MET A 47 11.73 -8.11 -2.88
C MET A 47 11.70 -7.93 -4.40
N VAL A 48 12.53 -7.02 -4.94
CA VAL A 48 12.68 -6.83 -6.39
C VAL A 48 13.23 -8.10 -7.04
N GLU A 49 14.20 -8.76 -6.41
CA GLU A 49 14.73 -10.03 -6.89
C GLU A 49 13.69 -11.15 -6.82
N ALA A 50 12.91 -11.22 -5.74
CA ALA A 50 11.82 -12.20 -5.60
C ALA A 50 10.75 -12.05 -6.68
N ALA A 51 10.53 -10.84 -7.21
CA ALA A 51 9.61 -10.55 -8.31
C ALA A 51 10.28 -10.55 -9.71
N SER A 52 11.57 -10.90 -9.80
CA SER A 52 12.38 -10.68 -11.02
C SER A 52 11.84 -11.36 -12.28
N ASP A 53 11.25 -12.55 -12.14
CA ASP A 53 10.67 -13.27 -13.27
C ASP A 53 9.47 -12.52 -13.88
N PHE A 54 8.63 -11.92 -13.03
CA PHE A 54 7.48 -11.13 -13.49
C PHE A 54 7.94 -9.81 -14.12
N ILE A 55 8.98 -9.19 -13.58
CA ILE A 55 9.53 -7.93 -14.07
C ILE A 55 10.25 -8.15 -15.41
N ASN A 56 11.13 -9.18 -15.49
CA ASN A 56 11.92 -9.47 -16.67
C ASN A 56 11.06 -9.95 -17.85
N SER A 57 9.99 -10.68 -17.57
CA SER A 57 9.01 -11.10 -18.58
C SER A 57 8.06 -10.00 -19.04
N GLY A 58 8.13 -8.81 -18.45
CA GLY A 58 7.27 -7.69 -18.80
C GLY A 58 5.82 -7.84 -18.33
N LYS A 59 5.56 -8.67 -17.33
CA LYS A 59 4.24 -8.85 -16.73
C LYS A 59 3.90 -7.74 -15.73
N ILE A 60 4.91 -7.23 -15.02
CA ILE A 60 4.76 -6.10 -14.10
C ILE A 60 5.89 -5.10 -14.28
N GLN A 61 5.61 -3.85 -13.91
CA GLN A 61 6.59 -2.79 -13.75
C GLN A 61 6.43 -2.18 -12.36
N LEU A 62 7.49 -2.21 -11.53
CA LEU A 62 7.45 -1.69 -10.16
C LEU A 62 7.87 -0.22 -10.12
N PHE A 63 7.13 0.58 -9.38
CA PHE A 63 7.43 1.96 -9.02
C PHE A 63 7.60 2.04 -7.51
N CYS A 64 8.83 2.00 -7.02
CA CYS A 64 9.14 2.02 -5.59
C CYS A 64 9.36 3.46 -5.15
N CYS A 65 8.45 4.02 -4.35
CA CYS A 65 8.47 5.42 -3.91
C CYS A 65 9.06 5.60 -2.51
N ASP A 66 9.44 6.85 -2.20
CA ASP A 66 9.78 7.27 -0.84
C ASP A 66 8.55 7.31 0.08
N SER A 67 8.78 7.30 1.40
CA SER A 67 7.76 7.56 2.43
C SER A 67 7.85 8.94 3.05
N ASN A 68 6.87 9.28 3.87
CA ASN A 68 6.85 10.44 4.79
C ASN A 68 6.54 10.03 6.23
N ASP A 69 6.74 8.76 6.58
CA ASP A 69 6.33 8.19 7.87
C ASP A 69 7.00 8.89 9.06
N ILE A 70 8.26 9.25 8.92
CA ILE A 70 9.03 9.94 9.97
C ILE A 70 8.39 11.26 10.41
N ASN A 71 7.64 11.92 9.55
CA ASN A 71 6.89 13.14 9.89
C ASN A 71 5.43 12.86 10.23
N SER A 72 4.91 11.67 9.91
CA SER A 72 3.50 11.31 10.06
C SER A 72 3.30 10.16 11.06
N TRP A 73 3.20 8.92 10.55
CA TRP A 73 2.83 7.74 11.33
C TRP A 73 3.82 7.41 12.45
N SER A 74 5.12 7.43 12.18
CA SER A 74 6.17 7.12 13.15
C SER A 74 6.70 8.34 13.88
N SER A 75 6.19 9.55 13.59
CA SER A 75 6.63 10.78 14.24
C SER A 75 6.39 10.74 15.75
N THR A 76 7.39 11.19 16.50
CA THR A 76 7.32 11.38 17.95
C THR A 76 6.78 12.76 18.36
N SER A 77 6.37 13.59 17.41
CA SER A 77 5.73 14.88 17.70
C SER A 77 4.47 14.69 18.54
N PRO A 78 4.25 15.51 19.59
CA PRO A 78 3.00 15.48 20.34
C PRO A 78 1.82 16.11 19.57
N ASP A 79 2.07 16.81 18.48
CA ASP A 79 1.05 17.43 17.63
C ASP A 79 0.49 16.40 16.63
N ASN A 80 -0.53 15.68 17.05
CA ASN A 80 -1.20 14.69 16.22
C ASN A 80 -1.85 15.31 14.98
N ARG A 81 -2.34 16.55 15.06
CA ARG A 81 -2.93 17.24 13.91
C ARG A 81 -1.88 17.52 12.84
N TRP A 82 -0.70 17.97 13.24
CA TRP A 82 0.41 18.15 12.30
C TRP A 82 0.83 16.83 11.68
N ARG A 83 1.00 15.77 12.49
CA ARG A 83 1.40 14.44 12.00
C ARG A 83 0.45 13.93 10.92
N ILE A 84 -0.86 14.01 11.14
CA ILE A 84 -1.83 13.54 10.14
C ILE A 84 -1.93 14.48 8.94
N SER A 85 -1.66 15.77 9.09
CA SER A 85 -1.56 16.70 7.96
C SER A 85 -0.36 16.38 7.06
N GLU A 86 0.77 15.92 7.62
CA GLU A 86 1.91 15.42 6.87
C GLU A 86 1.56 14.15 6.07
N GLN A 87 0.71 13.27 6.62
CA GLN A 87 0.17 12.12 5.88
C GLN A 87 -0.75 12.56 4.73
N GLU A 88 -1.57 13.58 4.92
CA GLU A 88 -2.39 14.12 3.82
C GLU A 88 -1.53 14.76 2.73
N SER A 89 -0.48 15.48 3.10
CA SER A 89 0.49 16.01 2.13
C SER A 89 1.16 14.88 1.33
N TYR A 90 1.48 13.76 1.98
CA TYR A 90 1.98 12.57 1.31
C TYR A 90 0.94 11.92 0.39
N PHE A 91 -0.32 11.87 0.83
CA PHE A 91 -1.42 11.39 -0.01
C PHE A 91 -1.55 12.22 -1.30
N HIS A 92 -1.49 13.54 -1.19
CA HIS A 92 -1.53 14.44 -2.33
C HIS A 92 -0.28 14.31 -3.22
N TYR A 93 0.92 14.15 -2.63
CA TYR A 93 2.11 13.86 -3.42
C TYR A 93 1.93 12.60 -4.29
N ILE A 94 1.47 11.51 -3.71
CA ILE A 94 1.25 10.26 -4.46
C ILE A 94 0.21 10.44 -5.56
N CYS A 95 -0.98 10.98 -5.21
CA CYS A 95 -2.11 11.04 -6.14
C CYS A 95 -1.98 12.13 -7.20
N ASP A 96 -1.44 13.30 -6.84
CA ASP A 96 -1.49 14.50 -7.67
C ASP A 96 -0.14 14.80 -8.36
N GLU A 97 0.96 14.18 -7.91
CA GLU A 97 2.30 14.35 -8.51
C GLU A 97 2.85 13.03 -9.05
N LEU A 98 3.02 12.00 -8.20
CA LEU A 98 3.67 10.75 -8.60
C LEU A 98 2.82 9.93 -9.59
N VAL A 99 1.52 9.78 -9.38
CA VAL A 99 0.63 9.03 -10.30
C VAL A 99 0.62 9.66 -11.70
N PRO A 100 0.47 10.98 -11.89
CA PRO A 100 0.65 11.60 -13.19
C PRO A 100 2.03 11.36 -13.80
N ARG A 101 3.07 11.35 -12.96
CA ARG A 101 4.45 11.08 -13.42
C ARG A 101 4.60 9.62 -13.88
N ILE A 102 4.04 8.66 -13.17
CA ILE A 102 3.97 7.25 -13.56
C ILE A 102 3.27 7.13 -14.93
N SER A 103 2.15 7.84 -15.11
CA SER A 103 1.40 7.84 -16.37
C SER A 103 2.20 8.43 -17.54
N ALA A 104 3.07 9.39 -17.27
CA ALA A 104 3.96 9.95 -18.29
C ALA A 104 5.14 9.02 -18.65
N ILE A 105 5.55 8.12 -17.74
CA ILE A 105 6.60 7.13 -17.96
C ILE A 105 6.05 5.90 -18.68
N SER A 106 4.85 5.45 -18.30
CA SER A 106 4.26 4.19 -18.77
C SER A 106 2.82 4.38 -19.22
N PRO A 107 2.54 4.16 -20.53
CA PRO A 107 1.17 4.30 -21.07
C PRO A 107 0.17 3.30 -20.46
N GLU A 108 0.64 2.17 -19.93
CA GLU A 108 -0.17 1.15 -19.27
C GLU A 108 -0.90 1.66 -18.00
N ALA A 109 -0.56 2.85 -17.50
CA ALA A 109 -1.24 3.51 -16.38
C ALA A 109 -2.75 3.68 -16.60
N SER A 110 -3.21 3.74 -17.85
CA SER A 110 -4.64 3.78 -18.20
C SER A 110 -5.43 2.56 -17.71
N ASN A 111 -4.77 1.43 -17.45
CA ASN A 111 -5.37 0.21 -16.92
C ASN A 111 -5.49 0.22 -15.38
N GLY A 112 -5.09 1.33 -14.74
CA GLY A 112 -5.00 1.47 -13.30
C GLY A 112 -3.71 0.89 -12.73
N ILE A 113 -3.39 1.28 -11.50
CA ILE A 113 -2.16 0.93 -10.80
C ILE A 113 -2.52 0.00 -9.62
N LEU A 114 -1.85 -1.13 -9.51
CA LEU A 114 -1.91 -1.98 -8.32
C LEU A 114 -1.04 -1.36 -7.22
N THR A 115 -1.56 -1.24 -6.01
CA THR A 115 -0.75 -0.81 -4.85
C THR A 115 -0.22 -2.02 -4.09
N THR A 116 0.99 -1.94 -3.54
CA THR A 116 1.55 -3.01 -2.70
C THR A 116 2.53 -2.46 -1.67
N GLY A 117 2.80 -3.26 -0.66
CA GLY A 117 3.81 -2.99 0.34
C GLY A 117 3.78 -4.02 1.47
N CYS A 118 4.78 -3.94 2.35
CA CYS A 118 4.91 -4.77 3.54
C CYS A 118 4.80 -3.91 4.79
N SER A 119 4.18 -4.42 5.86
CA SER A 119 4.07 -3.68 7.13
C SER A 119 3.36 -2.33 6.94
N MET A 120 3.98 -1.21 7.29
CA MET A 120 3.46 0.14 7.03
C MET A 120 3.16 0.35 5.53
N GLY A 121 3.98 -0.17 4.64
CA GLY A 121 3.71 -0.12 3.20
C GLY A 121 2.41 -0.80 2.79
N ALA A 122 2.01 -1.88 3.48
CA ALA A 122 0.72 -2.52 3.27
C ALA A 122 -0.44 -1.66 3.79
N SER A 123 -0.23 -0.95 4.91
CA SER A 123 -1.20 0.02 5.44
C SER A 123 -1.44 1.16 4.44
N HIS A 124 -0.38 1.72 3.88
CA HIS A 124 -0.47 2.70 2.80
C HIS A 124 -1.18 2.11 1.57
N ALA A 125 -0.75 0.94 1.10
CA ALA A 125 -1.29 0.32 -0.11
C ALA A 125 -2.81 0.15 -0.04
N LEU A 126 -3.33 -0.36 1.08
CA LEU A 126 -4.77 -0.49 1.28
C LEU A 126 -5.45 0.88 1.36
N ASN A 127 -4.92 1.81 2.16
CA ASN A 127 -5.54 3.12 2.39
C ASN A 127 -5.62 3.94 1.09
N PHE A 128 -4.55 3.99 0.30
CA PHE A 128 -4.54 4.71 -0.97
C PHE A 128 -5.50 4.10 -1.98
N PHE A 129 -5.52 2.77 -2.12
CA PHE A 129 -6.47 2.08 -2.97
C PHE A 129 -7.92 2.38 -2.58
N LEU A 130 -8.29 2.24 -1.31
CA LEU A 130 -9.65 2.45 -0.85
C LEU A 130 -10.11 3.91 -0.96
N ARG A 131 -9.21 4.87 -0.82
CA ARG A 131 -9.51 6.31 -0.98
C ARG A 131 -9.61 6.74 -2.45
N ARG A 132 -8.90 6.07 -3.37
CA ARG A 132 -8.86 6.41 -4.79
C ARG A 132 -9.03 5.18 -5.70
N PRO A 133 -10.21 4.51 -5.63
CA PRO A 133 -10.50 3.36 -6.50
C PRO A 133 -10.65 3.73 -7.98
N ASP A 134 -10.70 5.01 -8.30
CA ASP A 134 -10.64 5.57 -9.64
C ASP A 134 -9.22 5.53 -10.24
N ILE A 135 -8.18 5.64 -9.43
CA ILE A 135 -6.77 5.57 -9.84
C ILE A 135 -6.25 4.14 -9.72
N PHE A 136 -6.51 3.50 -8.58
CA PHE A 136 -5.91 2.22 -8.25
C PHE A 136 -6.81 1.06 -8.67
N SER A 137 -6.20 0.07 -9.35
CA SER A 137 -6.90 -1.11 -9.86
C SER A 137 -7.04 -2.23 -8.82
N GLY A 138 -6.39 -2.10 -7.68
CA GLY A 138 -6.40 -3.08 -6.60
C GLY A 138 -5.26 -2.88 -5.62
N CYS A 139 -5.15 -3.79 -4.65
CA CYS A 139 -4.06 -3.80 -3.69
C CYS A 139 -3.60 -5.22 -3.34
N LEU A 140 -2.30 -5.36 -3.08
CA LEU A 140 -1.66 -6.55 -2.50
C LEU A 140 -0.91 -6.12 -1.24
N CYS A 141 -1.47 -6.43 -0.07
CA CYS A 141 -1.03 -5.94 1.22
C CYS A 141 -0.45 -7.09 2.06
N LEU A 142 0.82 -6.98 2.45
CA LEU A 142 1.52 -7.99 3.24
C LEU A 142 1.74 -7.48 4.67
N SER A 143 0.99 -8.03 5.63
CA SER A 143 1.11 -7.74 7.07
C SER A 143 0.89 -6.26 7.44
N GLY A 144 -0.23 -5.65 7.00
CA GLY A 144 -0.56 -4.25 7.29
C GLY A 144 -1.38 -4.05 8.57
N VAL A 145 -1.25 -2.87 9.18
CA VAL A 145 -2.14 -2.34 10.21
C VAL A 145 -3.15 -1.41 9.53
N TYR A 146 -4.44 -1.57 9.83
CA TYR A 146 -5.51 -0.88 9.10
C TYR A 146 -6.35 0.03 10.00
N GLN A 147 -5.95 0.18 11.26
CA GLN A 147 -6.58 1.07 12.22
C GLN A 147 -5.58 2.12 12.73
N ALA A 148 -5.93 3.40 12.57
CA ALA A 148 -5.03 4.51 12.91
C ALA A 148 -4.74 4.64 14.43
N SER A 149 -5.59 4.08 15.30
CA SER A 149 -5.38 4.09 16.76
C SER A 149 -4.07 3.41 17.18
N PHE A 150 -3.50 2.53 16.35
CA PHE A 150 -2.17 1.96 16.60
C PHE A 150 -1.07 3.04 16.69
N PHE A 151 -1.22 4.14 15.94
CA PHE A 151 -0.25 5.23 15.84
C PHE A 151 -0.67 6.52 16.56
N PHE A 152 -1.98 6.72 16.70
CA PHE A 152 -2.57 7.96 17.25
C PHE A 152 -3.27 7.77 18.59
N ASN A 153 -3.27 6.52 19.13
CA ASN A 153 -3.98 6.18 20.37
C ASN A 153 -5.47 6.60 20.29
N ASP A 154 -5.94 7.36 21.26
CA ASP A 154 -7.32 7.83 21.34
C ASP A 154 -7.59 9.12 20.52
N TYR A 155 -6.56 9.67 19.86
CA TYR A 155 -6.76 10.86 19.03
C TYR A 155 -7.46 10.49 17.74
N MET A 156 -8.58 11.16 17.45
CA MET A 156 -9.37 10.99 16.24
C MET A 156 -9.92 12.33 15.78
N ASP A 157 -9.58 12.72 14.57
CA ASP A 157 -10.18 13.84 13.85
C ASP A 157 -10.58 13.39 12.43
N GLU A 158 -11.07 14.30 11.61
CA GLU A 158 -11.51 13.97 10.25
C GLU A 158 -10.39 13.43 9.37
N LEU A 159 -9.13 13.87 9.56
CA LEU A 159 -8.00 13.40 8.79
C LEU A 159 -7.53 12.02 9.27
N VAL A 160 -7.47 11.78 10.57
CA VAL A 160 -7.17 10.45 11.13
C VAL A 160 -8.25 9.45 10.69
N TYR A 161 -9.53 9.85 10.75
CA TYR A 161 -10.64 9.01 10.26
C TYR A 161 -10.46 8.67 8.77
N ALA A 162 -10.14 9.65 7.92
CA ALA A 162 -9.93 9.46 6.49
C ALA A 162 -8.71 8.56 6.16
N ASN A 163 -7.81 8.35 7.12
CA ASN A 163 -6.63 7.50 6.99
C ASN A 163 -6.71 6.21 7.84
N SER A 164 -7.90 5.83 8.29
CA SER A 164 -8.15 4.63 9.09
C SER A 164 -9.12 3.70 8.37
N PRO A 165 -8.63 2.78 7.51
CA PRO A 165 -9.45 1.88 6.69
C PRO A 165 -10.58 1.20 7.45
N ILE A 166 -10.30 0.64 8.63
CA ILE A 166 -11.32 -0.01 9.46
C ILE A 166 -12.45 0.97 9.82
N ASN A 167 -12.11 2.19 10.26
CA ASN A 167 -13.09 3.16 10.71
C ASN A 167 -13.98 3.65 9.56
N TYR A 168 -13.39 4.07 8.43
CA TYR A 168 -14.22 4.62 7.36
C TYR A 168 -14.97 3.52 6.57
N ILE A 169 -14.42 2.30 6.43
CA ILE A 169 -15.18 1.20 5.81
C ILE A 169 -16.34 0.77 6.71
N GLU A 170 -16.16 0.74 8.03
CA GLU A 170 -17.25 0.44 8.98
C GLU A 170 -18.37 1.48 8.87
N GLY A 171 -18.01 2.77 8.85
CA GLY A 171 -18.98 3.88 8.75
C GLY A 171 -19.56 4.11 7.35
N MET A 172 -18.98 3.52 6.31
CA MET A 172 -19.41 3.74 4.92
C MET A 172 -20.78 3.05 4.66
N PRO A 173 -21.77 3.71 4.04
CA PRO A 173 -23.03 3.08 3.65
C PRO A 173 -22.80 1.87 2.73
N TYR A 174 -23.69 0.86 2.81
CA TYR A 174 -23.61 -0.35 1.98
C TYR A 174 -23.71 -0.04 0.47
N ASP A 175 -24.49 0.96 0.10
CA ASP A 175 -24.73 1.45 -1.26
C ASP A 175 -23.80 2.59 -1.69
N HIS A 176 -22.73 2.84 -0.92
CA HIS A 176 -21.75 3.86 -1.30
C HIS A 176 -21.10 3.53 -2.65
N PRO A 177 -20.91 4.50 -3.57
CA PRO A 177 -20.33 4.25 -4.89
C PRO A 177 -18.96 3.55 -4.88
N TYR A 178 -18.15 3.80 -3.85
CA TYR A 178 -16.85 3.16 -3.69
C TYR A 178 -16.99 1.67 -3.31
N VAL A 179 -18.02 1.29 -2.54
CA VAL A 179 -18.29 -0.13 -2.25
C VAL A 179 -18.54 -0.89 -3.54
N GLU A 180 -19.32 -0.31 -4.46
CA GLU A 180 -19.54 -0.91 -5.78
C GLU A 180 -18.22 -0.98 -6.59
N ALA A 181 -17.42 0.09 -6.56
CA ALA A 181 -16.13 0.10 -7.24
C ALA A 181 -15.19 -1.01 -6.72
N TYR A 182 -15.14 -1.23 -5.40
CA TYR A 182 -14.29 -2.26 -4.79
C TYR A 182 -14.67 -3.68 -5.21
N ARG A 183 -15.94 -3.95 -5.53
CA ARG A 183 -16.42 -5.27 -5.95
C ARG A 183 -15.78 -5.78 -7.25
N HIS A 184 -15.20 -4.89 -8.03
CA HIS A 184 -14.58 -5.19 -9.33
C HIS A 184 -13.06 -5.05 -9.31
N LYS A 185 -12.44 -5.06 -8.13
CA LYS A 185 -11.00 -4.82 -7.97
C LYS A 185 -10.30 -6.02 -7.33
N ASP A 186 -9.00 -6.13 -7.61
CA ASP A 186 -8.15 -7.13 -6.97
C ASP A 186 -7.78 -6.67 -5.55
N ILE A 187 -8.31 -7.32 -4.53
CA ILE A 187 -8.02 -7.00 -3.13
C ILE A 187 -7.44 -8.23 -2.46
N ILE A 188 -6.16 -8.14 -2.09
CA ILE A 188 -5.45 -9.23 -1.40
C ILE A 188 -4.86 -8.67 -0.11
N LEU A 189 -5.27 -9.22 1.03
CA LEU A 189 -4.67 -8.94 2.33
C LEU A 189 -4.11 -10.24 2.88
N CYS A 190 -2.80 -10.28 3.11
CA CYS A 190 -2.09 -11.42 3.68
C CYS A 190 -1.48 -11.04 5.02
N VAL A 191 -1.52 -11.97 5.97
CA VAL A 191 -0.89 -11.82 7.28
C VAL A 191 -0.33 -13.17 7.73
N GLY A 192 0.86 -13.17 8.35
CA GLY A 192 1.37 -14.32 9.10
C GLY A 192 0.67 -14.47 10.44
N GLN A 193 0.95 -15.56 11.14
CA GLN A 193 0.47 -15.79 12.51
C GLN A 193 1.62 -16.04 13.50
N GLY A 194 2.84 -15.75 13.09
CA GLY A 194 4.05 -15.88 13.88
C GLY A 194 4.39 -14.62 14.69
N ALA A 195 5.67 -14.46 14.99
CA ALA A 195 6.16 -13.37 15.83
C ALA A 195 5.88 -11.99 15.21
N TYR A 196 5.44 -11.04 16.04
CA TYR A 196 5.18 -9.63 15.74
C TYR A 196 3.99 -9.38 14.80
N GLU A 197 3.09 -10.37 14.58
CA GLU A 197 1.93 -10.23 13.70
C GLU A 197 0.61 -9.91 14.43
N GLU A 198 0.56 -9.88 15.77
CA GLU A 198 -0.69 -9.77 16.54
C GLU A 198 -1.56 -8.56 16.17
N PRO A 199 -1.04 -7.33 15.99
CA PRO A 199 -1.86 -6.19 15.55
C PRO A 199 -2.41 -6.40 14.14
N MET A 200 -1.58 -6.92 13.22
CA MET A 200 -1.92 -7.16 11.82
C MET A 200 -2.96 -8.27 11.67
N ILE A 201 -2.88 -9.32 12.49
CA ILE A 201 -3.89 -10.40 12.54
C ILE A 201 -5.27 -9.82 12.92
N ARG A 202 -5.33 -9.00 13.97
CA ARG A 202 -6.59 -8.40 14.43
C ARG A 202 -7.21 -7.50 13.37
N ASP A 203 -6.40 -6.64 12.77
CA ASP A 203 -6.85 -5.69 11.77
C ASP A 203 -7.26 -6.38 10.47
N THR A 204 -6.51 -7.40 10.03
CA THR A 204 -6.86 -8.23 8.86
C THR A 204 -8.16 -9.00 9.10
N ALA A 205 -8.37 -9.56 10.30
CA ALA A 205 -9.62 -10.22 10.66
C ALA A 205 -10.81 -9.25 10.65
N LYS A 206 -10.63 -8.04 11.19
CA LYS A 206 -11.68 -7.00 11.15
C LYS A 206 -11.99 -6.56 9.71
N MET A 207 -10.97 -6.36 8.85
CA MET A 207 -11.20 -6.05 7.44
C MET A 207 -11.94 -7.17 6.70
N LYS A 208 -11.62 -8.44 7.01
CA LYS A 208 -12.35 -9.60 6.47
C LYS A 208 -13.85 -9.54 6.80
N GLU A 209 -14.21 -9.25 8.06
CA GLU A 209 -15.60 -9.09 8.49
C GLU A 209 -16.28 -7.94 7.75
N LEU A 210 -15.63 -6.77 7.66
CA LEU A 210 -16.19 -5.59 7.02
C LEU A 210 -16.40 -5.79 5.52
N PHE A 211 -15.44 -6.39 4.82
CA PHE A 211 -15.58 -6.70 3.40
C PHE A 211 -16.68 -7.74 3.15
N ALA A 212 -16.76 -8.79 3.97
CA ALA A 212 -17.83 -9.78 3.88
C ALA A 212 -19.20 -9.14 4.11
N TYR A 213 -19.36 -8.29 5.12
CA TYR A 213 -20.61 -7.58 5.41
C TYR A 213 -21.07 -6.69 4.23
N LYS A 214 -20.12 -6.06 3.52
CA LYS A 214 -20.42 -5.18 2.38
C LYS A 214 -20.42 -5.91 1.03
N ASN A 215 -20.30 -7.26 1.01
CA ASN A 215 -20.17 -8.06 -0.21
C ASN A 215 -19.05 -7.55 -1.14
N ILE A 216 -17.91 -7.15 -0.56
CA ILE A 216 -16.71 -6.81 -1.30
C ILE A 216 -15.87 -8.10 -1.41
N PRO A 217 -15.68 -8.65 -2.61
CA PRO A 217 -14.82 -9.83 -2.78
C PRO A 217 -13.37 -9.43 -2.53
N ALA A 218 -12.74 -10.13 -1.58
CA ALA A 218 -11.35 -9.94 -1.25
C ALA A 218 -10.72 -11.29 -0.88
N TRP A 219 -9.50 -11.50 -1.33
CA TRP A 219 -8.71 -12.65 -0.89
C TRP A 219 -7.99 -12.28 0.41
N ILE A 220 -8.53 -12.75 1.53
CA ILE A 220 -7.96 -12.53 2.87
C ILE A 220 -7.32 -13.82 3.33
N ASP A 221 -6.01 -13.81 3.49
CA ASP A 221 -5.20 -15.00 3.71
C ASP A 221 -4.41 -14.92 5.03
N PHE A 222 -4.55 -15.96 5.86
CA PHE A 222 -3.82 -16.11 7.12
C PHE A 222 -2.84 -17.27 6.96
N TRP A 223 -1.54 -16.94 6.90
CA TRP A 223 -0.49 -17.94 6.79
C TRP A 223 -0.18 -18.58 8.15
N GLY A 224 0.67 -19.60 8.18
CA GLY A 224 0.93 -20.40 9.37
C GLY A 224 1.54 -19.64 10.57
N ASN A 225 1.56 -20.33 11.74
CA ASN A 225 2.12 -19.76 12.97
C ASN A 225 3.66 -19.64 12.95
N ASP A 226 4.31 -20.19 11.96
CA ASP A 226 5.72 -20.07 11.67
C ASP A 226 6.07 -18.86 10.79
N VAL A 227 5.05 -18.16 10.28
CA VAL A 227 5.20 -16.99 9.39
C VAL A 227 5.24 -15.71 10.21
N ASN A 228 6.44 -15.20 10.40
CA ASN A 228 6.72 -14.01 11.19
C ASN A 228 6.61 -12.72 10.37
N HIS A 229 6.50 -11.58 11.05
CA HIS A 229 6.53 -10.23 10.45
C HIS A 229 7.93 -9.88 9.97
N ASP A 230 8.37 -10.48 8.85
CA ASP A 230 9.75 -10.33 8.38
C ASP A 230 9.90 -10.57 6.86
N TRP A 231 10.93 -9.98 6.28
CA TRP A 231 11.27 -10.01 4.86
C TRP A 231 11.40 -11.41 4.24
N PRO A 232 11.95 -12.45 4.89
CA PRO A 232 11.99 -13.80 4.33
C PRO A 232 10.64 -14.32 3.89
N TRP A 233 9.59 -14.03 4.66
CA TRP A 233 8.24 -14.44 4.37
C TRP A 233 7.60 -13.60 3.26
N TRP A 234 7.81 -12.29 3.28
CA TRP A 234 7.29 -11.40 2.24
C TRP A 234 7.91 -11.70 0.87
N ARG A 235 9.18 -12.12 0.81
CA ARG A 235 9.82 -12.60 -0.43
C ARG A 235 9.19 -13.89 -0.99
N VAL A 236 8.56 -14.70 -0.18
CA VAL A 236 7.81 -15.88 -0.62
C VAL A 236 6.39 -15.50 -1.01
N GLN A 237 5.74 -14.64 -0.24
CA GLN A 237 4.36 -14.21 -0.43
C GLN A 237 4.16 -13.37 -1.70
N LEU A 238 5.07 -12.42 -1.97
CA LEU A 238 4.93 -11.53 -3.14
C LEU A 238 4.80 -12.31 -4.47
N PRO A 239 5.75 -13.15 -4.88
CA PRO A 239 5.63 -13.91 -6.13
C PRO A 239 4.48 -14.91 -6.09
N TYR A 240 4.13 -15.48 -4.94
CA TYR A 240 2.96 -16.34 -4.80
C TYR A 240 1.69 -15.62 -5.23
N TYR A 241 1.40 -14.43 -4.68
CA TYR A 241 0.20 -13.67 -5.05
C TYR A 241 0.28 -13.11 -6.47
N LEU A 242 1.44 -12.65 -6.93
CA LEU A 242 1.62 -12.19 -8.31
C LEU A 242 1.28 -13.29 -9.32
N SER A 243 1.57 -14.56 -9.01
CA SER A 243 1.25 -15.69 -9.89
C SER A 243 -0.25 -15.96 -10.05
N HIS A 244 -1.07 -15.46 -9.13
CA HIS A 244 -2.53 -15.64 -9.13
C HIS A 244 -3.29 -14.39 -9.63
N LEU A 245 -2.61 -13.28 -9.82
CA LEU A 245 -3.18 -12.10 -10.45
C LEU A 245 -3.18 -12.27 -11.98
N CYS A 246 -4.21 -11.75 -12.64
CA CYS A 246 -4.22 -11.67 -14.10
C CYS A 246 -3.22 -10.58 -14.55
N LEU A 247 -2.00 -11.00 -14.93
CA LEU A 247 -0.88 -10.15 -15.33
C LEU A 247 -0.57 -10.30 -16.82
#